data_60fd2a4f0b78077e88fcf2e0e6edd19c
#
_entry.id   60fd2a4f0b78077e88fcf2e0e6edd19c
#
_cell.length_a   1.000
_cell.length_b   1.000
_cell.length_c   1.000
_cell.angle_alpha   90.00
_cell.angle_beta   90.00
_cell.angle_gamma   90.00
#
_symmetry.space_group_name_H-M   'P 1'
#
loop_
_entity.id
_entity.type
_entity.pdbx_description
1 polymer ?
#
loop_
_entity_poly.entity_id
_entity_poly.type
_entity_poly.pdbx_seq_one_letter_code
_entity_poly.pdbx_strand_id
1 'polypeptide(L)'
;ISNLKYQTLLDSVQGRSPNVALLPIVSLPELETWIETWAFSETIHSRSYTHIVRNITNEPHKIFDDILVNEKIIERADEVTRYYDDLINDITLYHLCGEGTHQINGETKQVTLRELKKKLYLCIMSVNVLEAIRFYVSFACSFAFAERELMEGNAKIIKLIARDEALHLTGTQHMLNIMAAGDDDAEMGVIAKECEPMAYEIFQRAAEQEKEWAEFLFKDGSMIGLNKDILCQYVEYITNNRMQAIGLKPIFSTTQNPIPWINAWLVSDNVQVAPQESEISSYLVGQIDNEVDGGDFGDFDL
;
A
#
# COMPACT_ATOMS: atom_id res chain seq x y z
N ILE A 1 13.55 2.89 -12.28
CA ILE A 1 13.07 1.51 -12.57
C ILE A 1 12.94 0.71 -11.27
N SER A 2 13.98 0.61 -10.43
CA SER A 2 13.94 -0.20 -9.19
C SER A 2 12.75 0.12 -8.31
N ASN A 3 12.42 1.41 -8.15
CA ASN A 3 11.26 1.86 -7.39
C ASN A 3 9.92 1.37 -7.98
N LEU A 4 9.78 1.38 -9.30
CA LEU A 4 8.59 0.84 -9.97
C LEU A 4 8.45 -0.68 -9.82
N LYS A 5 9.57 -1.42 -9.86
CA LYS A 5 9.57 -2.86 -9.57
C LYS A 5 9.05 -3.14 -8.15
N TYR A 6 9.52 -2.36 -7.19
CA TYR A 6 9.12 -2.46 -5.80
C TYR A 6 7.61 -2.22 -5.64
N GLN A 7 7.09 -1.11 -6.16
CA GLN A 7 5.65 -0.79 -6.14
C GLN A 7 4.82 -1.88 -6.81
N THR A 8 5.23 -2.35 -7.98
CA THR A 8 4.51 -3.40 -8.72
C THR A 8 4.34 -4.68 -7.90
N LEU A 9 5.35 -5.12 -7.16
CA LEU A 9 5.26 -6.34 -6.35
C LEU A 9 4.35 -6.13 -5.14
N LEU A 10 4.50 -5.02 -4.42
CA LEU A 10 3.69 -4.75 -3.23
C LEU A 10 2.20 -4.67 -3.56
N ASP A 11 1.81 -3.94 -4.60
CA ASP A 11 0.41 -3.86 -5.04
C ASP A 11 -0.13 -5.19 -5.56
N SER A 12 0.74 -6.03 -6.13
CA SER A 12 0.35 -7.38 -6.54
C SER A 12 0.00 -8.27 -5.33
N VAL A 13 0.67 -8.09 -4.21
CA VAL A 13 0.32 -8.75 -2.93
C VAL A 13 -1.02 -8.20 -2.41
N GLN A 14 -1.17 -6.88 -2.37
CA GLN A 14 -2.37 -6.21 -1.87
C GLN A 14 -3.61 -6.44 -2.74
N GLY A 15 -3.48 -6.60 -4.04
CA GLY A 15 -4.62 -6.81 -4.96
C GLY A 15 -5.44 -8.08 -4.69
N ARG A 16 -4.94 -9.01 -3.89
CA ARG A 16 -5.64 -10.26 -3.56
C ARG A 16 -5.78 -10.50 -2.07
N SER A 17 -4.76 -10.17 -1.30
CA SER A 17 -4.64 -10.59 0.10
C SER A 17 -5.74 -10.07 1.01
N PRO A 18 -6.23 -8.82 0.93
CA PRO A 18 -7.35 -8.34 1.72
C PRO A 18 -8.62 -9.18 1.54
N ASN A 19 -8.98 -9.50 0.29
CA ASN A 19 -10.16 -10.31 0.01
C ASN A 19 -10.04 -11.73 0.59
N VAL A 20 -8.90 -12.38 0.41
CA VAL A 20 -8.69 -13.75 0.89
C VAL A 20 -8.62 -13.83 2.41
N ALA A 21 -8.00 -12.82 3.04
CA ALA A 21 -7.81 -12.83 4.50
C ALA A 21 -9.00 -12.26 5.27
N LEU A 22 -9.68 -11.24 4.76
CA LEU A 22 -10.64 -10.49 5.57
C LEU A 22 -12.10 -10.83 5.25
N LEU A 23 -12.47 -11.07 3.98
CA LEU A 23 -13.85 -11.40 3.61
C LEU A 23 -14.40 -12.64 4.34
N PRO A 24 -13.62 -13.72 4.60
CA PRO A 24 -14.13 -14.88 5.32
C PRO A 24 -14.57 -14.62 6.78
N ILE A 25 -14.14 -13.51 7.38
CA ILE A 25 -14.39 -13.18 8.79
C ILE A 25 -15.14 -11.86 8.99
N VAL A 26 -15.37 -11.11 7.93
CA VAL A 26 -16.14 -9.86 8.03
C VAL A 26 -17.65 -10.18 8.12
N SER A 27 -18.34 -9.47 9.01
CA SER A 27 -19.78 -9.62 9.24
C SER A 27 -20.60 -8.36 8.94
N LEU A 28 -19.93 -7.21 8.75
CA LEU A 28 -20.54 -5.92 8.45
C LEU A 28 -20.55 -5.71 6.93
N PRO A 29 -21.73 -5.53 6.28
CA PRO A 29 -21.81 -5.31 4.83
C PRO A 29 -21.04 -4.07 4.35
N GLU A 30 -20.97 -3.04 5.18
CA GLU A 30 -20.21 -1.82 4.87
C GLU A 30 -18.72 -2.10 4.81
N LEU A 31 -18.21 -2.91 5.73
CA LEU A 31 -16.79 -3.29 5.76
C LEU A 31 -16.46 -4.27 4.61
N GLU A 32 -17.36 -5.20 4.29
CA GLU A 32 -17.24 -6.07 3.11
C GLU A 32 -17.10 -5.24 1.84
N THR A 33 -18.01 -4.27 1.62
CA THR A 33 -17.96 -3.35 0.47
C THR A 33 -16.65 -2.56 0.43
N TRP A 34 -16.15 -2.12 1.58
CA TRP A 34 -14.89 -1.38 1.65
C TRP A 34 -13.69 -2.27 1.27
N ILE A 35 -13.63 -3.52 1.76
CA ILE A 35 -12.56 -4.48 1.45
C ILE A 35 -12.54 -4.82 -0.05
N GLU A 36 -13.71 -5.06 -0.66
CA GLU A 36 -13.82 -5.34 -2.09
C GLU A 36 -13.38 -4.14 -2.94
N THR A 37 -13.78 -2.93 -2.54
CA THR A 37 -13.37 -1.69 -3.22
C THR A 37 -11.87 -1.47 -3.10
N TRP A 38 -11.30 -1.73 -1.93
CA TRP A 38 -9.86 -1.69 -1.69
C TRP A 38 -9.12 -2.64 -2.64
N ALA A 39 -9.45 -3.92 -2.65
CA ALA A 39 -8.82 -4.90 -3.53
C ALA A 39 -8.99 -4.57 -5.02
N PHE A 40 -10.12 -3.98 -5.42
CA PHE A 40 -10.30 -3.46 -6.77
C PHE A 40 -9.30 -2.34 -7.09
N SER A 41 -9.14 -1.36 -6.19
CA SER A 41 -8.18 -0.26 -6.36
C SER A 41 -6.76 -0.79 -6.55
N GLU A 42 -6.32 -1.74 -5.73
CA GLU A 42 -5.00 -2.37 -5.84
C GLU A 42 -4.78 -3.07 -7.19
N THR A 43 -5.84 -3.67 -7.74
CA THR A 43 -5.79 -4.27 -9.08
C THR A 43 -5.57 -3.19 -10.15
N ILE A 44 -6.18 -2.01 -10.01
CA ILE A 44 -5.97 -0.87 -10.91
C ILE A 44 -4.56 -0.30 -10.74
N HIS A 45 -4.04 -0.21 -9.49
CA HIS A 45 -2.68 0.25 -9.21
C HIS A 45 -1.65 -0.67 -9.89
N SER A 46 -1.73 -1.97 -9.71
CA SER A 46 -0.85 -2.96 -10.35
C SER A 46 -0.84 -2.84 -11.88
N ARG A 47 -2.01 -2.63 -12.49
CA ARG A 47 -2.13 -2.38 -13.94
C ARG A 47 -1.50 -1.05 -14.35
N SER A 48 -1.64 -0.04 -13.51
CA SER A 48 -1.07 1.29 -13.74
C SER A 48 0.47 1.24 -13.75
N TYR A 49 1.08 0.55 -12.81
CA TYR A 49 2.54 0.33 -12.83
C TYR A 49 2.98 -0.47 -14.06
N THR A 50 2.23 -1.49 -14.44
CA THR A 50 2.48 -2.23 -15.67
C THR A 50 2.44 -1.33 -16.90
N HIS A 51 1.46 -0.42 -16.96
CA HIS A 51 1.34 0.58 -18.02
C HIS A 51 2.55 1.52 -18.04
N ILE A 52 2.95 2.05 -16.88
CA ILE A 52 4.14 2.90 -16.75
C ILE A 52 5.38 2.18 -17.28
N VAL A 53 5.64 0.95 -16.80
CA VAL A 53 6.81 0.16 -17.21
C VAL A 53 6.84 -0.05 -18.72
N ARG A 54 5.71 -0.36 -19.34
CA ARG A 54 5.62 -0.55 -20.80
C ARG A 54 5.89 0.71 -21.61
N ASN A 55 5.69 1.89 -21.02
CA ASN A 55 5.90 3.15 -21.71
C ASN A 55 7.29 3.77 -21.48
N ILE A 56 8.06 3.29 -20.50
CA ILE A 56 9.39 3.82 -20.20
C ILE A 56 10.54 2.96 -20.74
N THR A 57 10.25 1.75 -21.26
CA THR A 57 11.26 0.84 -21.80
C THR A 57 10.75 0.06 -22.99
N ASN A 58 11.67 -0.27 -23.90
CA ASN A 58 11.40 -1.15 -25.04
C ASN A 58 11.42 -2.64 -24.65
N GLU A 59 11.90 -2.98 -23.45
CA GLU A 59 12.05 -4.37 -22.99
C GLU A 59 11.36 -4.55 -21.61
N PRO A 60 10.03 -4.34 -21.51
CA PRO A 60 9.32 -4.41 -20.24
C PRO A 60 9.41 -5.80 -19.58
N HIS A 61 9.50 -6.89 -20.37
CA HIS A 61 9.64 -8.24 -19.86
C HIS A 61 10.86 -8.40 -18.96
N LYS A 62 12.01 -7.80 -19.32
CA LYS A 62 13.23 -7.86 -18.49
C LYS A 62 13.00 -7.20 -17.10
N ILE A 63 12.21 -6.13 -17.06
CA ILE A 63 11.87 -5.47 -15.78
C ILE A 63 11.02 -6.37 -14.93
N PHE A 64 10.00 -7.03 -15.51
CA PHE A 64 9.12 -7.93 -14.76
C PHE A 64 9.84 -9.19 -14.29
N ASP A 65 10.68 -9.81 -15.15
CA ASP A 65 11.47 -10.98 -14.76
C ASP A 65 12.43 -10.68 -13.59
N ASP A 66 12.99 -9.49 -13.55
CA ASP A 66 13.89 -9.05 -12.48
C ASP A 66 13.19 -8.77 -11.14
N ILE A 67 11.87 -8.58 -11.09
CA ILE A 67 11.15 -8.33 -9.83
C ILE A 67 11.30 -9.52 -8.89
N LEU A 68 11.16 -10.73 -9.42
CA LEU A 68 11.17 -11.98 -8.65
C LEU A 68 12.58 -12.50 -8.32
N VAL A 69 13.63 -11.81 -8.76
CA VAL A 69 15.02 -12.17 -8.44
C VAL A 69 15.73 -11.11 -7.58
N ASN A 70 15.09 -9.99 -7.28
CA ASN A 70 15.65 -8.95 -6.43
C ASN A 70 15.35 -9.27 -4.96
N GLU A 71 16.35 -9.81 -4.26
CA GLU A 71 16.23 -10.23 -2.85
C GLU A 71 15.68 -9.12 -1.94
N LYS A 72 16.08 -7.85 -2.15
CA LYS A 72 15.58 -6.73 -1.35
C LYS A 72 14.10 -6.44 -1.54
N ILE A 73 13.57 -6.65 -2.75
CA ILE A 73 12.14 -6.49 -3.05
C ILE A 73 11.35 -7.66 -2.47
N ILE A 74 11.87 -8.89 -2.64
CA ILE A 74 11.23 -10.11 -2.12
C ILE A 74 11.14 -10.06 -0.59
N GLU A 75 12.23 -9.74 0.11
CA GLU A 75 12.24 -9.65 1.58
C GLU A 75 11.12 -8.73 2.12
N ARG A 76 10.87 -7.61 1.43
CA ARG A 76 9.83 -6.66 1.83
C ARG A 76 8.42 -7.19 1.58
N ALA A 77 8.22 -7.89 0.48
CA ALA A 77 6.96 -8.53 0.17
C ALA A 77 6.67 -9.68 1.16
N ASP A 78 7.66 -10.50 1.48
CA ASP A 78 7.55 -11.60 2.43
C ASP A 78 7.19 -11.11 3.83
N GLU A 79 7.70 -9.95 4.25
CA GLU A 79 7.39 -9.36 5.56
C GLU A 79 5.88 -9.09 5.71
N VAL A 80 5.22 -8.59 4.67
CA VAL A 80 3.76 -8.35 4.69
C VAL A 80 3.00 -9.65 4.47
N THR A 81 3.41 -10.45 3.50
CA THR A 81 2.75 -11.71 3.14
C THR A 81 2.67 -12.67 4.32
N ARG A 82 3.70 -12.72 5.17
CA ARG A 82 3.73 -13.56 6.38
C ARG A 82 2.53 -13.30 7.30
N TYR A 83 2.16 -12.05 7.54
CA TYR A 83 1.03 -11.71 8.41
C TYR A 83 -0.32 -12.12 7.80
N TYR A 84 -0.45 -11.99 6.48
CA TYR A 84 -1.61 -12.49 5.76
C TYR A 84 -1.69 -14.02 5.81
N ASP A 85 -0.61 -14.71 5.52
CA ASP A 85 -0.56 -16.18 5.52
C ASP A 85 -0.86 -16.74 6.91
N ASP A 86 -0.32 -16.15 7.97
CA ASP A 86 -0.60 -16.52 9.35
C ASP A 86 -2.08 -16.37 9.69
N LEU A 87 -2.69 -15.25 9.30
CA LEU A 87 -4.11 -14.99 9.51
C LEU A 87 -4.99 -15.97 8.71
N ILE A 88 -4.72 -16.15 7.42
CA ILE A 88 -5.47 -17.05 6.52
C ILE A 88 -5.43 -18.50 7.03
N ASN A 89 -4.25 -18.95 7.45
CA ASN A 89 -4.08 -20.29 8.01
C ASN A 89 -4.92 -20.48 9.27
N ASP A 90 -4.93 -19.54 10.20
CA ASP A 90 -5.68 -19.64 11.44
C ASP A 90 -7.20 -19.51 11.20
N ILE A 91 -7.63 -18.64 10.29
CA ILE A 91 -9.04 -18.59 9.85
C ILE A 91 -9.48 -19.95 9.32
N THR A 92 -8.67 -20.54 8.45
CA THR A 92 -8.96 -21.86 7.86
C THR A 92 -9.08 -22.93 8.94
N LEU A 93 -8.14 -22.97 9.88
CA LEU A 93 -8.15 -23.93 10.98
C LEU A 93 -9.36 -23.71 11.90
N TYR A 94 -9.68 -22.47 12.23
CA TYR A 94 -10.83 -22.13 13.06
C TYR A 94 -12.15 -22.58 12.42
N HIS A 95 -12.33 -22.35 11.12
CA HIS A 95 -13.52 -22.75 10.38
C HIS A 95 -13.64 -24.27 10.23
N LEU A 96 -12.53 -24.99 10.05
CA LEU A 96 -12.53 -26.43 9.84
C LEU A 96 -12.66 -27.23 11.14
N CYS A 97 -11.97 -26.81 12.20
CA CYS A 97 -11.80 -27.58 13.42
C CYS A 97 -12.58 -27.00 14.61
N GLY A 98 -12.92 -25.69 14.59
CA GLY A 98 -13.43 -24.98 15.76
C GLY A 98 -12.37 -24.78 16.83
N GLU A 99 -12.79 -24.21 17.98
CA GLU A 99 -11.90 -24.02 19.12
C GLU A 99 -11.50 -25.35 19.77
N GLY A 100 -10.26 -25.44 20.22
CA GLY A 100 -9.76 -26.62 20.92
C GLY A 100 -8.31 -26.96 20.58
N THR A 101 -7.90 -28.14 21.05
CA THR A 101 -6.58 -28.71 20.77
C THR A 101 -6.73 -29.78 19.69
N HIS A 102 -6.05 -29.59 18.57
CA HIS A 102 -6.15 -30.44 17.39
C HIS A 102 -4.79 -31.01 16.98
N GLN A 103 -4.81 -32.21 16.40
CA GLN A 103 -3.66 -32.80 15.74
C GLN A 103 -3.68 -32.47 14.26
N ILE A 104 -2.74 -31.66 13.79
CA ILE A 104 -2.66 -31.16 12.43
C ILE A 104 -1.27 -31.46 11.87
N ASN A 105 -1.20 -32.28 10.84
CA ASN A 105 0.07 -32.70 10.22
C ASN A 105 1.08 -33.29 11.23
N GLY A 106 0.61 -33.96 12.28
CA GLY A 106 1.44 -34.55 13.32
C GLY A 106 1.86 -33.60 14.45
N GLU A 107 1.46 -32.34 14.39
CA GLU A 107 1.69 -31.34 15.42
C GLU A 107 0.41 -31.06 16.23
N THR A 108 0.59 -30.79 17.51
CA THR A 108 -0.53 -30.34 18.38
C THR A 108 -0.67 -28.83 18.25
N LYS A 109 -1.82 -28.38 17.76
CA LYS A 109 -2.15 -26.95 17.62
C LYS A 109 -3.33 -26.59 18.51
N GLN A 110 -3.20 -25.46 19.21
CA GLN A 110 -4.27 -24.84 19.96
C GLN A 110 -4.95 -23.81 19.03
N VAL A 111 -6.24 -24.02 18.75
CA VAL A 111 -7.06 -23.09 17.97
C VAL A 111 -7.98 -22.34 18.92
N THR A 112 -7.91 -21.02 18.97
CA THR A 112 -8.76 -20.18 19.80
C THR A 112 -9.16 -18.90 19.06
N LEU A 113 -10.35 -18.39 19.37
CA LEU A 113 -10.80 -17.10 18.83
C LEU A 113 -9.86 -15.96 19.25
N ARG A 114 -9.30 -16.04 20.46
CA ARG A 114 -8.35 -15.04 20.96
C ARG A 114 -7.08 -14.95 20.10
N GLU A 115 -6.45 -16.08 19.75
CA GLU A 115 -5.26 -16.07 18.87
C GLU A 115 -5.62 -15.58 17.46
N LEU A 116 -6.79 -15.94 16.96
CA LEU A 116 -7.28 -15.43 15.68
C LEU A 116 -7.43 -13.89 15.70
N LYS A 117 -8.04 -13.33 16.74
CA LYS A 117 -8.15 -11.87 16.97
C LYS A 117 -6.79 -11.21 17.03
N LYS A 118 -5.81 -11.83 17.71
CA LYS A 118 -4.44 -11.32 17.80
C LYS A 118 -3.76 -11.26 16.42
N LYS A 119 -3.90 -12.32 15.63
CA LYS A 119 -3.37 -12.37 14.28
C LYS A 119 -4.06 -11.38 13.35
N LEU A 120 -5.36 -11.18 13.49
CA LEU A 120 -6.09 -10.14 12.77
C LEU A 120 -5.52 -8.75 13.08
N TYR A 121 -5.34 -8.41 14.37
CA TYR A 121 -4.78 -7.14 14.79
C TYR A 121 -3.38 -6.89 14.19
N LEU A 122 -2.50 -7.90 14.27
CA LEU A 122 -1.13 -7.80 13.73
C LEU A 122 -1.10 -7.75 12.19
N CYS A 123 -2.02 -8.43 11.52
CA CYS A 123 -2.17 -8.37 10.07
C CYS A 123 -2.58 -6.96 9.64
N ILE A 124 -3.63 -6.39 10.21
CA ILE A 124 -4.06 -5.01 9.92
C ILE A 124 -2.95 -4.00 10.28
N MET A 125 -2.19 -4.23 11.35
CA MET A 125 -1.02 -3.41 11.71
C MET A 125 0.06 -3.46 10.62
N SER A 126 0.42 -4.64 10.14
CA SER A 126 1.41 -4.83 9.07
C SER A 126 0.96 -4.16 7.76
N VAL A 127 -0.31 -4.30 7.42
CA VAL A 127 -0.90 -3.67 6.24
C VAL A 127 -0.92 -2.15 6.38
N ASN A 128 -1.32 -1.63 7.55
CA ASN A 128 -1.26 -0.19 7.81
C ASN A 128 0.15 0.37 7.63
N VAL A 129 1.18 -0.34 8.08
CA VAL A 129 2.58 0.06 7.88
C VAL A 129 2.98 0.02 6.40
N LEU A 130 2.50 -0.95 5.63
CA LEU A 130 2.71 -1.00 4.18
C LEU A 130 2.14 0.25 3.50
N GLU A 131 0.86 0.52 3.70
CA GLU A 131 0.13 1.65 3.12
C GLU A 131 0.69 3.00 3.60
N ALA A 132 1.09 3.04 4.87
CA ALA A 132 1.48 4.27 5.56
C ALA A 132 2.92 4.72 5.28
N ILE A 133 3.86 3.78 5.11
CA ILE A 133 5.29 4.06 5.05
C ILE A 133 5.88 3.65 3.71
N ARG A 134 5.76 2.38 3.33
CA ARG A 134 6.46 1.83 2.16
C ARG A 134 6.02 2.50 0.86
N PHE A 135 4.72 2.69 0.67
CA PHE A 135 4.22 3.40 -0.51
C PHE A 135 4.58 4.87 -0.51
N TYR A 136 4.47 5.56 0.63
CA TYR A 136 4.78 6.98 0.71
C TYR A 136 6.27 7.29 0.47
N VAL A 137 7.17 6.44 0.95
CA VAL A 137 8.61 6.53 0.63
C VAL A 137 8.84 6.36 -0.88
N SER A 138 8.15 5.40 -1.46
CA SER A 138 8.19 5.11 -2.89
C SER A 138 7.61 6.25 -3.73
N PHE A 139 6.49 6.86 -3.30
CA PHE A 139 5.90 8.04 -3.96
C PHE A 139 6.86 9.24 -3.95
N ALA A 140 7.57 9.46 -2.85
CA ALA A 140 8.57 10.54 -2.77
C ALA A 140 9.61 10.44 -3.89
N CYS A 141 10.07 9.22 -4.20
CA CYS A 141 11.00 8.99 -5.31
C CYS A 141 10.39 9.31 -6.68
N SER A 142 9.12 8.99 -6.88
CA SER A 142 8.41 9.26 -8.13
C SER A 142 8.11 10.75 -8.32
N PHE A 143 7.64 11.42 -7.29
CA PHE A 143 7.33 12.85 -7.33
C PHE A 143 8.57 13.74 -7.41
N ALA A 144 9.75 13.27 -6.94
CA ALA A 144 11.01 13.99 -7.11
C ALA A 144 11.41 14.19 -8.58
N PHE A 145 10.97 13.30 -9.49
CA PHE A 145 11.12 13.54 -10.94
C PHE A 145 10.17 14.64 -11.43
N ALA A 146 8.93 14.63 -10.97
CA ALA A 146 7.91 15.60 -11.37
C ALA A 146 8.23 17.02 -10.90
N GLU A 147 8.87 17.18 -9.73
CA GLU A 147 9.44 18.45 -9.24
C GLU A 147 10.51 19.05 -10.19
N ARG A 148 10.94 18.27 -11.18
CA ARG A 148 11.89 18.63 -12.22
C ARG A 148 11.26 18.67 -13.61
N GLU A 149 9.93 18.68 -13.68
CA GLU A 149 9.20 18.62 -14.95
C GLU A 149 9.55 17.38 -15.79
N LEU A 150 9.94 16.29 -15.10
CA LEU A 150 10.28 15.01 -15.71
C LEU A 150 9.21 13.96 -15.37
N MET A 151 8.87 13.13 -16.36
CA MET A 151 7.92 12.03 -16.18
C MET A 151 6.55 12.45 -15.62
N GLU A 152 6.03 13.61 -16.04
CA GLU A 152 4.78 14.16 -15.53
C GLU A 152 3.58 13.19 -15.67
N GLY A 153 3.48 12.46 -16.78
CA GLY A 153 2.43 11.45 -16.97
C GLY A 153 2.49 10.34 -15.93
N ASN A 154 3.72 9.91 -15.58
CA ASN A 154 3.95 8.96 -14.50
C ASN A 154 3.50 9.54 -13.15
N ALA A 155 3.88 10.77 -12.85
CA ALA A 155 3.50 11.44 -11.60
C ALA A 155 1.98 11.62 -11.47
N LYS A 156 1.26 11.91 -12.56
CA LYS A 156 -0.22 11.98 -12.56
C LYS A 156 -0.85 10.63 -12.19
N ILE A 157 -0.35 9.54 -12.75
CA ILE A 157 -0.83 8.19 -12.39
C ILE A 157 -0.52 7.90 -10.92
N ILE A 158 0.72 8.12 -10.46
CA ILE A 158 1.12 7.92 -9.06
C ILE A 158 0.30 8.78 -8.09
N LYS A 159 -0.06 10.00 -8.48
CA LYS A 159 -0.92 10.88 -7.67
C LYS A 159 -2.33 10.28 -7.46
N LEU A 160 -2.90 9.64 -8.48
CA LEU A 160 -4.18 8.95 -8.35
C LEU A 160 -4.06 7.73 -7.43
N ILE A 161 -2.98 6.96 -7.57
CA ILE A 161 -2.67 5.85 -6.66
C ILE A 161 -2.53 6.36 -5.23
N ALA A 162 -1.70 7.38 -5.00
CA ALA A 162 -1.47 7.94 -3.66
C ALA A 162 -2.76 8.46 -2.98
N ARG A 163 -3.75 8.92 -3.75
CA ARG A 163 -5.08 9.28 -3.25
C ARG A 163 -5.82 8.05 -2.72
N ASP A 164 -5.80 6.95 -3.46
CA ASP A 164 -6.47 5.71 -3.07
C ASP A 164 -5.76 5.08 -1.86
N GLU A 165 -4.41 5.12 -1.83
CA GLU A 165 -3.63 4.69 -0.66
C GLU A 165 -3.93 5.50 0.61
N ALA A 166 -4.28 6.77 0.47
CA ALA A 166 -4.72 7.57 1.61
C ALA A 166 -6.05 7.06 2.21
N LEU A 167 -6.95 6.49 1.39
CA LEU A 167 -8.18 5.85 1.85
C LEU A 167 -7.88 4.51 2.54
N HIS A 168 -7.02 3.67 1.96
CA HIS A 168 -6.60 2.40 2.54
C HIS A 168 -5.94 2.61 3.90
N LEU A 169 -5.04 3.57 3.98
CA LEU A 169 -4.38 3.99 5.21
C LEU A 169 -5.40 4.46 6.27
N THR A 170 -6.33 5.33 5.89
CA THR A 170 -7.33 5.86 6.82
C THR A 170 -8.24 4.74 7.35
N GLY A 171 -8.65 3.82 6.49
CA GLY A 171 -9.48 2.68 6.87
C GLY A 171 -8.75 1.73 7.83
N THR A 172 -7.50 1.36 7.55
CA THR A 172 -6.71 0.50 8.44
C THR A 172 -6.38 1.19 9.77
N GLN A 173 -6.09 2.49 9.78
CA GLN A 173 -5.93 3.27 11.01
C GLN A 173 -7.22 3.30 11.85
N HIS A 174 -8.36 3.49 11.20
CA HIS A 174 -9.65 3.50 11.87
C HIS A 174 -9.94 2.15 12.54
N MET A 175 -9.74 1.04 11.82
CA MET A 175 -9.89 -0.31 12.38
C MET A 175 -8.96 -0.53 13.58
N LEU A 176 -7.68 -0.17 13.48
CA LEU A 176 -6.73 -0.31 14.58
C LEU A 176 -7.13 0.50 15.81
N ASN A 177 -7.62 1.72 15.62
CA ASN A 177 -8.07 2.59 16.71
C ASN A 177 -9.33 2.04 17.41
N ILE A 178 -10.31 1.53 16.66
CA ILE A 178 -11.51 0.88 17.24
C ILE A 178 -11.10 -0.37 18.02
N MET A 179 -10.27 -1.23 17.45
CA MET A 179 -9.78 -2.44 18.12
C MET A 179 -9.02 -2.09 19.40
N ALA A 180 -8.15 -1.08 19.36
CA ALA A 180 -7.37 -0.66 20.53
C ALA A 180 -8.23 0.01 21.63
N ALA A 181 -9.29 0.72 21.26
CA ALA A 181 -10.25 1.27 22.22
C ALA A 181 -11.04 0.17 22.96
N GLY A 182 -11.33 -0.94 22.26
CA GLY A 182 -12.08 -2.05 22.84
C GLY A 182 -13.55 -1.76 23.09
N ASP A 183 -14.11 -0.74 22.43
CA ASP A 183 -15.49 -0.31 22.62
C ASP A 183 -16.48 -1.35 22.08
N ASP A 184 -16.18 -1.95 20.94
CA ASP A 184 -16.99 -3.02 20.33
C ASP A 184 -16.66 -4.40 20.92
N ASP A 185 -15.41 -4.61 21.29
CA ASP A 185 -14.90 -5.85 21.85
C ASP A 185 -13.78 -5.57 22.86
N ALA A 186 -14.12 -5.64 24.15
CA ALA A 186 -13.17 -5.36 25.23
C ALA A 186 -11.92 -6.25 25.20
N GLU A 187 -12.03 -7.47 24.67
CA GLU A 187 -10.88 -8.38 24.51
C GLU A 187 -9.87 -7.83 23.48
N MET A 188 -10.36 -7.17 22.41
CA MET A 188 -9.50 -6.53 21.42
C MET A 188 -8.64 -5.43 22.03
N GLY A 189 -9.20 -4.62 22.95
CA GLY A 189 -8.44 -3.62 23.68
C GLY A 189 -7.31 -4.21 24.55
N VAL A 190 -7.53 -5.39 25.12
CA VAL A 190 -6.48 -6.13 25.86
C VAL A 190 -5.43 -6.67 24.88
N ILE A 191 -5.85 -7.28 23.77
CA ILE A 191 -4.96 -7.80 22.73
C ILE A 191 -4.09 -6.70 22.15
N ALA A 192 -4.66 -5.53 21.85
CA ALA A 192 -3.90 -4.39 21.33
C ALA A 192 -2.76 -3.97 22.26
N LYS A 193 -3.01 -3.93 23.58
CA LYS A 193 -1.97 -3.64 24.57
C LYS A 193 -0.88 -4.72 24.64
N GLU A 194 -1.28 -6.00 24.57
CA GLU A 194 -0.34 -7.11 24.53
C GLU A 194 0.50 -7.12 23.25
N CYS A 195 -0.06 -6.67 22.13
CA CYS A 195 0.60 -6.58 20.84
C CYS A 195 1.44 -5.30 20.67
N GLU A 196 1.39 -4.34 21.60
CA GLU A 196 2.12 -3.08 21.48
C GLU A 196 3.62 -3.26 21.21
N PRO A 197 4.37 -4.16 21.89
CA PRO A 197 5.78 -4.39 21.57
C PRO A 197 5.99 -4.88 20.12
N MET A 198 5.12 -5.77 19.62
CA MET A 198 5.18 -6.27 18.25
C MET A 198 4.82 -5.17 17.24
N ALA A 199 3.90 -4.28 17.57
CA ALA A 199 3.60 -3.11 16.74
C ALA A 199 4.84 -2.22 16.58
N TYR A 200 5.57 -1.95 17.66
CA TYR A 200 6.85 -1.22 17.59
C TYR A 200 7.87 -1.92 16.71
N GLU A 201 8.02 -3.24 16.83
CA GLU A 201 8.92 -4.04 15.97
C GLU A 201 8.54 -3.93 14.49
N ILE A 202 7.24 -4.00 14.14
CA ILE A 202 6.76 -3.88 12.76
C ILE A 202 7.14 -2.51 12.19
N PHE A 203 6.88 -1.41 12.93
CA PHE A 203 7.24 -0.07 12.49
C PHE A 203 8.75 0.14 12.37
N GLN A 204 9.51 -0.30 13.36
CA GLN A 204 10.97 -0.18 13.36
C GLN A 204 11.58 -0.93 12.19
N ARG A 205 11.19 -2.19 11.98
CA ARG A 205 11.70 -3.02 10.90
C ARG A 205 11.35 -2.45 9.53
N ALA A 206 10.12 -1.96 9.34
CA ALA A 206 9.74 -1.29 8.11
C ALA A 206 10.60 -0.04 7.85
N ALA A 207 10.83 0.79 8.86
CA ALA A 207 11.68 1.96 8.72
C ALA A 207 13.13 1.60 8.40
N GLU A 208 13.69 0.57 9.03
CA GLU A 208 15.05 0.07 8.74
C GLU A 208 15.15 -0.43 7.30
N GLN A 209 14.21 -1.23 6.84
CA GLN A 209 14.16 -1.74 5.47
C GLN A 209 14.00 -0.60 4.43
N GLU A 210 13.18 0.42 4.72
CA GLU A 210 13.04 1.55 3.81
C GLU A 210 14.30 2.45 3.77
N LYS A 211 15.04 2.55 4.88
CA LYS A 211 16.36 3.21 4.87
C LYS A 211 17.38 2.42 4.04
N GLU A 212 17.42 1.09 4.18
CA GLU A 212 18.25 0.24 3.32
C GLU A 212 17.85 0.34 1.85
N TRP A 213 16.55 0.51 1.57
CA TRP A 213 16.06 0.74 0.22
C TRP A 213 16.53 2.08 -0.33
N ALA A 214 16.52 3.13 0.49
CA ALA A 214 17.07 4.43 0.13
C ALA A 214 18.59 4.33 -0.20
N GLU A 215 19.36 3.58 0.57
CA GLU A 215 20.76 3.30 0.27
C GLU A 215 20.96 2.58 -1.06
N PHE A 216 20.14 1.57 -1.33
CA PHE A 216 20.17 0.85 -2.60
C PHE A 216 19.80 1.73 -3.79
N LEU A 217 18.77 2.57 -3.68
CA LEU A 217 18.33 3.46 -4.75
C LEU A 217 19.37 4.51 -5.12
N PHE A 218 20.09 5.04 -4.13
CA PHE A 218 21.06 6.13 -4.31
C PHE A 218 22.52 5.66 -4.31
N LYS A 219 22.80 4.35 -4.41
CA LYS A 219 24.17 3.80 -4.43
C LYS A 219 25.06 4.36 -5.55
N ASP A 220 24.47 4.69 -6.69
CA ASP A 220 25.17 5.18 -7.88
C ASP A 220 25.10 6.71 -8.03
N GLY A 221 24.50 7.42 -7.08
CA GLY A 221 24.39 8.88 -7.05
C GLY A 221 23.05 9.40 -6.57
N SER A 222 22.98 10.70 -6.41
CA SER A 222 21.81 11.42 -5.89
C SER A 222 21.04 12.09 -7.02
N MET A 223 19.75 12.34 -6.77
CA MET A 223 18.94 13.24 -7.58
C MET A 223 19.00 14.66 -7.02
N ILE A 224 18.78 15.66 -7.87
CA ILE A 224 18.62 17.03 -7.39
C ILE A 224 17.33 17.10 -6.55
N GLY A 225 17.48 17.51 -5.28
CA GLY A 225 16.35 17.63 -4.33
C GLY A 225 16.00 16.36 -3.56
N LEU A 226 16.63 15.22 -3.89
CA LEU A 226 16.43 13.98 -3.14
C LEU A 226 17.72 13.13 -3.17
N ASN A 227 18.18 12.75 -1.99
CA ASN A 227 19.31 11.86 -1.80
C ASN A 227 19.01 10.84 -0.68
N LYS A 228 19.94 9.94 -0.44
CA LYS A 228 19.80 8.91 0.61
C LYS A 228 19.45 9.52 1.96
N ASP A 229 20.20 10.53 2.40
CA ASP A 229 20.05 11.07 3.76
C ASP A 229 18.73 11.80 3.95
N ILE A 230 18.29 12.57 2.94
CA ILE A 230 16.97 13.22 2.94
C ILE A 230 15.85 12.19 2.94
N LEU A 231 15.97 11.13 2.13
CA LEU A 231 14.95 10.07 2.09
C LEU A 231 14.90 9.29 3.40
N CYS A 232 16.05 8.98 4.03
CA CYS A 232 16.08 8.37 5.35
C CYS A 232 15.42 9.24 6.42
N GLN A 233 15.63 10.55 6.42
CA GLN A 233 14.93 11.48 7.31
C GLN A 233 13.42 11.50 7.03
N TYR A 234 13.01 11.39 5.76
CA TYR A 234 11.59 11.29 5.43
C TYR A 234 10.96 10.00 5.94
N VAL A 235 11.67 8.87 5.85
CA VAL A 235 11.25 7.59 6.48
C VAL A 235 10.99 7.79 7.96
N GLU A 236 11.91 8.42 8.70
CA GLU A 236 11.76 8.68 10.14
C GLU A 236 10.55 9.58 10.43
N TYR A 237 10.43 10.67 9.69
CA TYR A 237 9.34 11.63 9.84
C TYR A 237 7.98 10.96 9.63
N ILE A 238 7.81 10.22 8.52
CA ILE A 238 6.53 9.59 8.21
C ILE A 238 6.21 8.45 9.19
N THR A 239 7.20 7.67 9.59
CA THR A 239 7.04 6.61 10.61
C THR A 239 6.49 7.19 11.90
N ASN A 240 7.10 8.25 12.43
CA ASN A 240 6.64 8.91 13.66
C ASN A 240 5.19 9.38 13.54
N ASN A 241 4.81 10.01 12.42
CA ASN A 241 3.46 10.51 12.21
C ASN A 241 2.42 9.36 12.17
N ARG A 242 2.79 8.25 11.53
CA ARG A 242 1.89 7.08 11.42
C ARG A 242 1.74 6.35 12.74
N MET A 243 2.80 6.23 13.51
CA MET A 243 2.74 5.71 14.88
C MET A 243 1.81 6.54 15.76
N GLN A 244 1.93 7.87 15.71
CA GLN A 244 1.05 8.78 16.49
C GLN A 244 -0.42 8.64 16.07
N ALA A 245 -0.71 8.45 14.80
CA ALA A 245 -2.08 8.30 14.28
C ALA A 245 -2.82 7.07 14.85
N ILE A 246 -2.09 6.06 15.33
CA ILE A 246 -2.63 4.86 15.98
C ILE A 246 -2.30 4.79 17.49
N GLY A 247 -1.94 5.92 18.08
CA GLY A 247 -1.71 6.05 19.53
C GLY A 247 -0.36 5.58 20.05
N LEU A 248 0.57 5.17 19.16
CA LEU A 248 1.93 4.80 19.55
C LEU A 248 2.85 6.03 19.71
N LYS A 249 3.86 5.91 20.55
CA LYS A 249 4.85 6.97 20.72
C LYS A 249 5.88 6.94 19.58
N PRO A 250 6.33 8.13 19.11
CA PRO A 250 7.41 8.22 18.12
C PRO A 250 8.70 7.55 18.60
N ILE A 251 9.44 6.94 17.67
CA ILE A 251 10.72 6.28 17.96
C ILE A 251 11.93 7.03 17.41
N PHE A 252 11.73 8.00 16.51
CA PHE A 252 12.78 8.81 15.94
C PHE A 252 12.72 10.24 16.43
N SER A 253 13.86 10.96 16.39
CA SER A 253 13.95 12.37 16.77
C SER A 253 13.51 13.34 15.66
N THR A 254 13.30 12.85 14.44
CA THR A 254 12.91 13.65 13.28
C THR A 254 11.46 14.10 13.40
N THR A 255 11.25 15.41 13.55
CA THR A 255 9.92 16.01 13.75
C THR A 255 9.44 16.87 12.59
N GLN A 256 10.34 17.25 11.66
CA GLN A 256 10.02 18.09 10.52
C GLN A 256 10.11 17.30 9.21
N ASN A 257 9.19 17.59 8.28
CA ASN A 257 9.24 17.01 6.96
C ASN A 257 10.45 17.53 6.17
N PRO A 258 11.43 16.68 5.82
CA PRO A 258 12.62 17.11 5.07
C PRO A 258 12.34 17.40 3.59
N ILE A 259 11.17 17.00 3.09
CA ILE A 259 10.75 17.19 1.69
C ILE A 259 9.34 17.81 1.64
N PRO A 260 9.16 19.07 2.13
CA PRO A 260 7.83 19.67 2.26
C PRO A 260 7.09 19.85 0.93
N TRP A 261 7.80 19.85 -0.20
CA TRP A 261 7.22 19.89 -1.54
C TRP A 261 6.31 18.68 -1.82
N ILE A 262 6.52 17.53 -1.17
CA ILE A 262 5.69 16.33 -1.37
C ILE A 262 4.23 16.56 -1.00
N ASN A 263 3.95 17.48 -0.07
CA ASN A 263 2.58 17.75 0.37
C ASN A 263 1.69 18.23 -0.80
N ALA A 264 2.26 18.97 -1.76
CA ALA A 264 1.51 19.42 -2.94
C ALA A 264 1.06 18.25 -3.84
N TRP A 265 1.80 17.16 -3.82
CA TRP A 265 1.46 15.95 -4.57
C TRP A 265 0.48 15.04 -3.82
N LEU A 266 0.54 15.02 -2.48
CA LEU A 266 -0.30 14.17 -1.62
C LEU A 266 -1.65 14.79 -1.27
N VAL A 267 -1.88 16.10 -1.54
CA VAL A 267 -3.18 16.74 -1.33
C VAL A 267 -4.20 16.19 -2.32
N SER A 268 -5.27 15.60 -1.79
CA SER A 268 -6.33 14.94 -2.58
C SER A 268 -7.48 15.88 -2.98
N ASP A 269 -7.60 17.06 -2.37
CA ASP A 269 -8.76 17.95 -2.50
C ASP A 269 -9.00 18.44 -3.95
N ASN A 270 -7.97 18.40 -4.80
CA ASN A 270 -8.02 18.85 -6.20
C ASN A 270 -7.88 17.69 -7.21
N VAL A 271 -8.03 16.43 -6.80
CA VAL A 271 -7.81 15.27 -7.67
C VAL A 271 -9.08 14.78 -8.35
N GLN A 272 -10.19 15.48 -8.19
CA GLN A 272 -11.49 15.11 -8.78
C GLN A 272 -11.66 15.45 -10.26
N VAL A 273 -10.60 15.76 -10.97
CA VAL A 273 -10.71 15.94 -12.42
C VAL A 273 -10.51 14.58 -13.05
N ALA A 274 -11.55 14.05 -13.71
CA ALA A 274 -11.39 12.87 -14.53
C ALA A 274 -10.19 13.08 -15.47
N PRO A 275 -9.39 12.04 -15.79
CA PRO A 275 -8.24 12.19 -16.68
C PRO A 275 -8.53 12.90 -17.99
N GLN A 276 -9.75 12.78 -18.51
CA GLN A 276 -10.24 13.48 -19.69
C GLN A 276 -10.63 14.96 -19.45
N GLU A 277 -10.75 15.39 -18.21
CA GLU A 277 -11.11 16.76 -17.82
C GLU A 277 -9.89 17.60 -17.37
N SER A 278 -8.74 16.95 -17.14
CA SER A 278 -7.50 17.67 -16.89
C SER A 278 -6.89 18.11 -18.22
N GLU A 279 -6.81 19.42 -18.46
CA GLU A 279 -5.98 19.94 -19.55
C GLU A 279 -4.55 19.42 -19.38
N ILE A 280 -4.13 18.61 -20.33
CA ILE A 280 -2.74 18.18 -20.44
C ILE A 280 -2.01 19.34 -21.12
N SER A 281 -1.39 20.21 -20.34
CA SER A 281 -0.72 21.42 -20.85
C SER A 281 0.44 21.13 -21.81
N SER A 282 0.91 19.87 -21.87
CA SER A 282 1.99 19.42 -22.75
C SER A 282 1.55 18.64 -23.99
N TYR A 283 0.23 18.37 -24.14
CA TYR A 283 -0.32 17.73 -25.33
C TYR A 283 -1.03 18.77 -26.20
N LEU A 284 -0.43 19.10 -27.34
CA LEU A 284 -1.19 19.62 -28.47
C LEU A 284 -2.14 18.48 -28.92
N VAL A 285 -3.37 18.53 -28.43
CA VAL A 285 -4.43 17.69 -28.96
C VAL A 285 -4.62 18.13 -30.42
N GLY A 286 -4.13 17.33 -31.36
CA GLY A 286 -4.54 17.44 -32.73
C GLY A 286 -6.06 17.43 -32.73
N GLN A 287 -6.70 18.34 -33.48
CA GLN A 287 -8.12 18.46 -33.56
C GLN A 287 -8.72 17.07 -33.80
N ILE A 288 -9.37 16.51 -32.79
CA ILE A 288 -10.26 15.37 -32.98
C ILE A 288 -11.49 15.99 -33.65
N ASP A 289 -11.71 15.60 -34.89
CA ASP A 289 -12.95 15.92 -35.59
C ASP A 289 -14.09 15.22 -34.83
N ASN A 290 -14.87 16.00 -34.09
CA ASN A 290 -16.02 15.53 -33.32
C ASN A 290 -17.32 15.56 -34.15
N GLU A 291 -17.26 15.82 -35.44
CA GLU A 291 -18.38 15.65 -36.32
C GLU A 291 -18.63 14.16 -36.61
N VAL A 292 -19.30 13.51 -35.68
CA VAL A 292 -19.92 12.20 -35.95
C VAL A 292 -21.10 12.49 -36.85
N ASP A 293 -20.98 12.20 -38.14
CA ASP A 293 -22.08 12.26 -39.09
C ASP A 293 -23.17 11.29 -38.58
N GLY A 294 -24.38 11.84 -38.30
CA GLY A 294 -25.49 11.09 -37.70
C GLY A 294 -26.05 9.97 -38.59
N GLY A 295 -25.37 9.64 -39.70
CA GLY A 295 -25.71 8.56 -40.61
C GLY A 295 -25.20 7.17 -40.23
N ASP A 296 -24.20 7.08 -39.33
CA ASP A 296 -23.52 5.80 -39.03
C ASP A 296 -24.20 4.96 -37.93
N PHE A 297 -25.26 5.42 -37.31
CA PHE A 297 -25.97 4.67 -36.26
C PHE A 297 -27.35 4.11 -36.70
N GLY A 298 -27.63 4.11 -38.00
CA GLY A 298 -28.96 3.75 -38.56
C GLY A 298 -29.26 2.26 -38.72
N ASP A 299 -28.28 1.35 -38.56
CA ASP A 299 -28.43 -0.08 -38.90
C ASP A 299 -28.11 -1.05 -37.74
N PHE A 300 -28.40 -0.69 -36.49
CA PHE A 300 -28.48 -1.66 -35.41
C PHE A 300 -29.95 -1.95 -35.07
N ASP A 301 -30.54 -2.91 -35.76
CA ASP A 301 -31.73 -3.62 -35.30
C ASP A 301 -31.34 -4.47 -34.05
N LEU A 302 -32.00 -4.19 -32.91
CA LEU A 302 -31.93 -4.98 -31.69
C LEU A 302 -32.80 -6.24 -31.82
#